data_e8616ae1d02a4eb8de611ff477387dba
#
_entry.id   e8616ae1d02a4eb8de611ff477387dba
#
_cell.length_a   1.000
_cell.length_b   1.000
_cell.length_c   1.000
_cell.angle_alpha   90.00
_cell.angle_beta   90.00
_cell.angle_gamma   90.00
#
_symmetry.space_group_name_H-M   'P 1'
#
loop_
_entity.id
_entity.type
_entity.pdbx_description
1 polymer ?
#
loop_
_entity_poly.entity_id
_entity_poly.type
_entity_poly.pdbx_seq_one_letter_code
_entity_poly.pdbx_strand_id
1 'polypeptide(L)'
;MLTDGALRMLVLLHFHTLGFNPLQLSFLFLIYEFAGAITNLYAGWIASRVGLTTTLYCGLIFQIISLYALTLTNKEWSILVSVIFVMLVQGLSGIAKDLTKMSSKSAVKYLXXNDNKKLFKWVTLLTGSKNAIKGIGFFFGGFLLALLGFKISLILMIXXLIVILVFSIFLIPRKLGKINKNVKFSEVFSTNKNINNLSAARMFLFGARDVWFVVGLPLYFYSILSDGSVEKNMEAFVFVGSFLAFWIIFYGIXQTXSPKIINLKKNKNIIVALAKKWSLYIFPIPILLIFLLRYYNELNIFNLYITIFILLVFGYVFAINSSIHSYLILEFTNEKRVSMDVGFYYMANAVGRLIGTLLSGLAYTYGGIEYCLFMSAFMLLLNRLCINRINQ
;
A
#
# COMPACT_ATOMS: atom_id res chain seq x y z
N MET A 1 -3.91 -10.55 -0.10
CA MET A 1 -3.12 -9.60 0.73
C MET A 1 -1.80 -10.20 1.18
N LEU A 2 -1.78 -11.42 1.74
CA LEU A 2 -0.53 -12.09 2.14
C LEU A 2 0.41 -12.23 0.93
N THR A 3 -0.06 -12.90 -0.12
CA THR A 3 0.72 -13.11 -1.37
C THR A 3 1.11 -11.79 -2.05
N ASP A 4 0.28 -10.77 -1.94
CA ASP A 4 0.57 -9.42 -2.48
C ASP A 4 1.76 -8.78 -1.75
N GLY A 5 1.79 -8.87 -0.42
CA GLY A 5 2.92 -8.40 0.39
C GLY A 5 4.19 -9.19 0.10
N ALA A 6 4.09 -10.53 0.09
CA ALA A 6 5.23 -11.41 -0.17
C ALA A 6 5.82 -11.15 -1.56
N LEU A 7 4.96 -11.04 -2.58
CA LEU A 7 5.39 -10.78 -3.96
C LEU A 7 6.18 -9.48 -4.08
N ARG A 8 5.76 -8.44 -3.36
CA ARG A 8 6.47 -7.14 -3.40
C ARG A 8 7.93 -7.29 -2.92
N MET A 9 8.14 -8.01 -1.82
CA MET A 9 9.51 -8.25 -1.29
C MET A 9 10.30 -9.20 -2.19
N LEU A 10 9.67 -10.27 -2.67
CA LEU A 10 10.32 -11.21 -3.59
C LEU A 10 10.84 -10.50 -4.84
N VAL A 11 9.99 -9.69 -5.50
CA VAL A 11 10.38 -8.98 -6.72
C VAL A 11 11.48 -7.95 -6.42
N LEU A 12 11.28 -7.11 -5.40
CA LEU A 12 12.25 -6.05 -5.08
C LEU A 12 13.63 -6.61 -4.79
N LEU A 13 13.72 -7.55 -3.86
CA LEU A 13 15.00 -8.06 -3.38
C LEU A 13 15.67 -8.97 -4.43
N HIS A 14 14.88 -9.80 -5.13
CA HIS A 14 15.43 -10.67 -6.18
C HIS A 14 16.04 -9.84 -7.32
N PHE A 15 15.32 -8.86 -7.87
CA PHE A 15 15.83 -8.07 -8.99
C PHE A 15 16.98 -7.15 -8.55
N HIS A 16 16.99 -6.72 -7.27
CA HIS A 16 18.14 -6.00 -6.70
C HIS A 16 19.41 -6.88 -6.75
N THR A 17 19.32 -8.16 -6.35
CA THR A 17 20.48 -9.07 -6.40
C THR A 17 20.91 -9.41 -7.84
N LEU A 18 20.05 -9.18 -8.84
CA LEU A 18 20.41 -9.31 -10.26
C LEU A 18 21.07 -8.04 -10.82
N GLY A 19 21.33 -7.03 -9.98
CA GLY A 19 22.03 -5.80 -10.37
C GLY A 19 21.14 -4.67 -10.87
N PHE A 20 19.81 -4.75 -10.68
CA PHE A 20 18.91 -3.67 -11.08
C PHE A 20 19.13 -2.45 -10.18
N ASN A 21 19.28 -1.29 -10.78
CA ASN A 21 19.45 -0.04 -10.03
C ASN A 21 18.10 0.39 -9.39
N PRO A 22 18.12 1.30 -8.40
CA PRO A 22 16.90 1.66 -7.66
C PRO A 22 15.78 2.22 -8.54
N LEU A 23 16.12 2.97 -9.60
CA LEU A 23 15.13 3.51 -10.54
C LEU A 23 14.45 2.37 -11.32
N GLN A 24 15.23 1.40 -11.83
CA GLN A 24 14.71 0.21 -12.52
C GLN A 24 13.78 -0.59 -11.58
N LEU A 25 14.17 -0.75 -10.30
CA LEU A 25 13.34 -1.43 -9.29
C LEU A 25 12.01 -0.71 -9.07
N SER A 26 12.01 0.63 -9.05
CA SER A 26 10.74 1.38 -8.90
C SER A 26 9.82 1.17 -10.12
N PHE A 27 10.40 1.09 -11.33
CA PHE A 27 9.63 0.83 -12.56
C PHE A 27 8.87 -0.49 -12.48
N LEU A 28 9.43 -1.54 -11.84
CA LEU A 28 8.75 -2.83 -11.71
C LEU A 28 7.37 -2.73 -11.05
N PHE A 29 7.13 -1.68 -10.26
CA PHE A 29 5.88 -1.48 -9.51
C PHE A 29 4.98 -0.39 -10.10
N LEU A 30 5.40 0.36 -11.14
CA LEU A 30 4.62 1.50 -11.63
C LEU A 30 3.26 1.09 -12.20
N ILE A 31 3.24 0.09 -13.10
CA ILE A 31 1.95 -0.36 -13.68
C ILE A 31 1.08 -1.02 -12.60
N TYR A 32 1.67 -1.68 -11.60
CA TYR A 32 0.93 -2.20 -10.43
C TYR A 32 0.16 -1.09 -9.70
N GLU A 33 0.82 0.03 -9.40
CA GLU A 33 0.17 1.14 -8.68
C GLU A 33 -0.81 1.89 -9.61
N PHE A 34 -0.46 2.09 -10.88
CA PHE A 34 -1.32 2.72 -11.89
C PHE A 34 -2.59 1.89 -12.10
N ALA A 35 -2.45 0.59 -12.35
CA ALA A 35 -3.57 -0.34 -12.49
C ALA A 35 -4.43 -0.35 -11.23
N GLY A 36 -3.79 -0.27 -10.05
CA GLY A 36 -4.49 -0.14 -8.77
C GLY A 36 -5.34 1.13 -8.68
N ALA A 37 -4.83 2.27 -9.18
CA ALA A 37 -5.58 3.53 -9.18
C ALA A 37 -6.84 3.40 -10.05
N ILE A 38 -6.68 2.89 -11.26
CA ILE A 38 -7.77 2.65 -12.22
C ILE A 38 -8.78 1.65 -11.62
N THR A 39 -8.30 0.51 -11.13
CA THR A 39 -9.16 -0.55 -10.59
C THR A 39 -9.94 -0.06 -9.36
N ASN A 40 -9.34 0.74 -8.47
CA ASN A 40 -10.06 1.31 -7.31
C ASN A 40 -11.19 2.25 -7.75
N LEU A 41 -10.98 3.01 -8.83
CA LEU A 41 -11.99 3.91 -9.37
C LEU A 41 -13.17 3.12 -9.98
N TYR A 42 -12.87 2.04 -10.72
CA TYR A 42 -13.85 1.27 -11.49
C TYR A 42 -14.40 0.02 -10.78
N ALA A 43 -13.73 -0.46 -9.72
CA ALA A 43 -14.03 -1.76 -9.11
C ALA A 43 -15.49 -1.88 -8.61
N GLY A 44 -16.03 -0.80 -8.07
CA GLY A 44 -17.43 -0.76 -7.64
C GLY A 44 -18.41 -0.94 -8.81
N TRP A 45 -18.12 -0.26 -9.91
CA TRP A 45 -18.91 -0.35 -11.15
C TRP A 45 -18.83 -1.76 -11.77
N ILE A 46 -17.60 -2.32 -11.85
CA ILE A 46 -17.38 -3.69 -12.38
C ILE A 46 -18.16 -4.71 -11.54
N ALA A 47 -18.01 -4.66 -10.21
CA ALA A 47 -18.64 -5.63 -9.32
C ALA A 47 -20.17 -5.51 -9.33
N SER A 48 -20.72 -4.31 -9.52
CA SER A 48 -22.18 -4.13 -9.64
C SER A 48 -22.75 -4.75 -10.92
N ARG A 49 -21.96 -4.79 -12.00
CA ARG A 49 -22.39 -5.34 -13.30
C ARG A 49 -22.13 -6.85 -13.45
N VAL A 50 -21.03 -7.36 -12.91
CA VAL A 50 -20.54 -8.73 -13.14
C VAL A 50 -20.86 -9.66 -11.94
N GLY A 51 -21.05 -9.07 -10.79
CA GLY A 51 -21.31 -9.80 -9.54
C GLY A 51 -20.04 -10.00 -8.72
N LEU A 52 -20.20 -10.10 -7.41
CA LEU A 52 -19.06 -10.15 -6.46
C LEU A 52 -18.29 -11.45 -6.56
N THR A 53 -18.97 -12.59 -6.71
CA THR A 53 -18.34 -13.91 -6.79
C THR A 53 -17.45 -14.02 -8.02
N THR A 54 -17.95 -13.62 -9.18
CA THR A 54 -17.17 -13.61 -10.44
C THR A 54 -15.95 -12.69 -10.33
N THR A 55 -16.14 -11.49 -9.78
CA THR A 55 -15.05 -10.52 -9.57
C THR A 55 -13.95 -11.10 -8.66
N LEU A 56 -14.34 -11.85 -7.61
CA LEU A 56 -13.39 -12.51 -6.71
C LEU A 56 -12.60 -13.59 -7.44
N TYR A 57 -13.27 -14.44 -8.22
CA TYR A 57 -12.60 -15.52 -8.97
C TYR A 57 -11.65 -14.94 -10.02
N CYS A 58 -12.06 -13.91 -10.76
CA CYS A 58 -11.18 -13.21 -11.71
C CYS A 58 -9.92 -12.67 -11.00
N GLY A 59 -10.09 -12.09 -9.82
CA GLY A 59 -8.96 -11.59 -9.04
C GLY A 59 -7.99 -12.70 -8.64
N LEU A 60 -8.50 -13.86 -8.16
CA LEU A 60 -7.65 -15.00 -7.78
C LEU A 60 -6.93 -15.58 -9.01
N ILE A 61 -7.65 -15.76 -10.13
CA ILE A 61 -7.09 -16.29 -11.38
C ILE A 61 -5.99 -15.35 -11.91
N PHE A 62 -6.24 -14.04 -11.96
CA PHE A 62 -5.24 -13.07 -12.43
C PHE A 62 -3.99 -13.08 -11.53
N GLN A 63 -4.16 -13.28 -10.22
CA GLN A 63 -3.00 -13.38 -9.31
C GLN A 63 -2.19 -14.66 -9.58
N ILE A 64 -2.86 -15.80 -9.81
CA ILE A 64 -2.20 -17.08 -10.17
C ILE A 64 -1.43 -16.91 -11.49
N ILE A 65 -2.06 -16.30 -12.51
CA ILE A 65 -1.43 -16.05 -13.83
C ILE A 65 -0.20 -15.15 -13.65
N SER A 66 -0.32 -14.09 -12.83
CA SER A 66 0.81 -13.17 -12.56
C SER A 66 1.98 -13.90 -11.90
N LEU A 67 1.72 -14.72 -10.88
CA LEU A 67 2.78 -15.47 -10.20
C LEU A 67 3.43 -16.48 -11.16
N TYR A 68 2.62 -17.19 -11.95
CA TYR A 68 3.12 -18.14 -12.94
C TYR A 68 3.99 -17.43 -13.98
N ALA A 69 3.53 -16.31 -14.54
CA ALA A 69 4.30 -15.53 -15.52
C ALA A 69 5.67 -15.13 -14.95
N LEU A 70 5.74 -14.74 -13.67
CA LEU A 70 7.01 -14.38 -13.03
C LEU A 70 7.98 -15.57 -12.92
N THR A 71 7.49 -16.82 -12.87
CA THR A 71 8.39 -17.99 -12.88
C THR A 71 9.11 -18.16 -14.21
N LEU A 72 8.61 -17.54 -15.29
CA LEU A 72 9.18 -17.60 -16.63
C LEU A 72 10.34 -16.61 -16.83
N THR A 73 10.59 -15.72 -15.88
CA THR A 73 11.71 -14.76 -15.98
C THR A 73 13.04 -15.53 -16.09
N ASN A 74 13.92 -15.01 -16.96
CA ASN A 74 15.23 -15.62 -17.22
C ASN A 74 16.32 -14.57 -16.95
N LYS A 75 17.38 -14.98 -16.28
CA LYS A 75 18.55 -14.14 -15.96
C LYS A 75 19.30 -13.68 -17.21
N GLU A 76 19.12 -14.40 -18.33
CA GLU A 76 19.76 -14.07 -19.61
C GLU A 76 19.05 -12.92 -20.36
N TRP A 77 17.86 -12.53 -19.94
CA TRP A 77 17.14 -11.41 -20.55
C TRP A 77 17.87 -10.09 -20.30
N SER A 78 17.83 -9.20 -21.27
CA SER A 78 18.31 -7.82 -21.03
C SER A 78 17.48 -7.18 -19.91
N ILE A 79 18.09 -6.21 -19.24
CA ILE A 79 17.42 -5.45 -18.14
C ILE A 79 16.11 -4.83 -18.67
N LEU A 80 16.13 -4.26 -19.87
CA LEU A 80 14.95 -3.61 -20.46
C LEU A 80 13.79 -4.63 -20.64
N VAL A 81 14.06 -5.80 -21.19
CA VAL A 81 13.05 -6.86 -21.39
C VAL A 81 12.50 -7.30 -20.03
N SER A 82 13.38 -7.52 -19.05
CA SER A 82 12.98 -7.91 -17.68
C SER A 82 12.09 -6.85 -17.04
N VAL A 83 12.46 -5.56 -17.12
CA VAL A 83 11.68 -4.45 -16.55
C VAL A 83 10.29 -4.41 -17.19
N ILE A 84 10.20 -4.40 -18.52
CA ILE A 84 8.91 -4.31 -19.22
C ILE A 84 8.03 -5.52 -18.86
N PHE A 85 8.58 -6.73 -18.92
CA PHE A 85 7.84 -7.96 -18.62
C PHE A 85 7.31 -7.96 -17.17
N VAL A 86 8.19 -7.73 -16.20
CA VAL A 86 7.81 -7.73 -14.77
C VAL A 86 6.81 -6.61 -14.48
N MET A 87 7.01 -5.43 -15.07
CA MET A 87 6.12 -4.28 -14.90
C MET A 87 4.70 -4.60 -15.38
N LEU A 88 4.55 -5.25 -16.54
CA LEU A 88 3.23 -5.66 -17.07
C LEU A 88 2.58 -6.74 -16.20
N VAL A 89 3.35 -7.74 -15.80
CA VAL A 89 2.87 -8.83 -14.92
C VAL A 89 2.46 -8.28 -13.56
N GLN A 90 3.23 -7.37 -12.99
CA GLN A 90 2.89 -6.70 -11.73
C GLN A 90 1.62 -5.84 -11.88
N GLY A 91 1.39 -5.25 -13.06
CA GLY A 91 0.13 -4.55 -13.36
C GLY A 91 -1.08 -5.47 -13.23
N LEU A 92 -0.99 -6.68 -13.80
CA LEU A 92 -2.06 -7.69 -13.67
C LEU A 92 -2.27 -8.08 -12.20
N SER A 93 -1.18 -8.23 -11.43
CA SER A 93 -1.24 -8.51 -9.97
C SER A 93 -1.92 -7.35 -9.21
N GLY A 94 -1.68 -6.10 -9.62
CA GLY A 94 -2.36 -4.92 -9.05
C GLY A 94 -3.86 -4.97 -9.25
N ILE A 95 -4.30 -5.27 -10.47
CA ILE A 95 -5.73 -5.47 -10.81
C ILE A 95 -6.31 -6.60 -9.94
N ALA A 96 -5.65 -7.74 -9.90
CA ALA A 96 -6.05 -8.94 -9.13
C ALA A 96 -6.31 -8.61 -7.66
N LYS A 97 -5.37 -7.91 -7.05
CA LYS A 97 -5.45 -7.48 -5.64
C LYS A 97 -6.69 -6.62 -5.38
N ASP A 98 -6.92 -5.61 -6.24
CA ASP A 98 -8.00 -4.64 -5.99
C ASP A 98 -9.38 -5.23 -6.31
N LEU A 99 -9.51 -6.10 -7.31
CA LEU A 99 -10.73 -6.88 -7.56
C LEU A 99 -11.08 -7.76 -6.35
N THR A 100 -10.11 -8.52 -5.84
CA THR A 100 -10.27 -9.41 -4.68
C THR A 100 -10.66 -8.61 -3.42
N LYS A 101 -9.97 -7.51 -3.18
CA LYS A 101 -10.22 -6.61 -2.03
C LYS A 101 -11.64 -6.04 -2.07
N MET A 102 -12.06 -5.57 -3.24
CA MET A 102 -13.37 -4.95 -3.42
C MET A 102 -14.50 -5.97 -3.25
N SER A 103 -14.35 -7.14 -3.88
CA SER A 103 -15.34 -8.23 -3.77
C SER A 103 -15.51 -8.69 -2.32
N SER A 104 -14.40 -8.90 -1.60
CA SER A 104 -14.43 -9.35 -0.20
C SER A 104 -15.12 -8.33 0.72
N LYS A 105 -14.81 -7.04 0.56
CA LYS A 105 -15.44 -5.97 1.35
C LYS A 105 -16.95 -5.88 1.08
N SER A 106 -17.33 -5.95 -0.18
CA SER A 106 -18.74 -5.85 -0.57
C SER A 106 -19.52 -7.08 -0.15
N ALA A 107 -18.91 -8.28 -0.19
CA ALA A 107 -19.52 -9.53 0.23
C ALA A 107 -19.95 -9.50 1.71
N VAL A 108 -19.17 -8.91 2.60
CA VAL A 108 -19.50 -8.77 4.03
C VAL A 108 -20.85 -8.05 4.21
N LYS A 109 -21.12 -7.03 3.40
CA LYS A 109 -22.38 -6.28 3.47
C LYS A 109 -23.59 -7.17 3.17
N TYR A 110 -23.46 -8.06 2.19
CA TYR A 110 -24.55 -9.00 1.82
C TYR A 110 -24.69 -10.15 2.81
N LEU A 111 -23.62 -10.59 3.38
CA LEU A 111 -23.65 -11.65 4.40
C LEU A 111 -24.12 -11.18 5.76
N UNK A 112 -23.99 -9.99 6.04
CA UNK A 112 -24.33 -9.51 7.22
C UNK A 112 -25.44 -8.58 7.17
N UNK A 113 -26.10 -8.57 6.38
CA UNK A 113 -27.09 -7.72 6.06
C UNK A 113 -28.14 -7.47 7.03
N ASN A 114 -28.54 -8.39 7.74
CA ASN A 114 -29.66 -8.29 8.68
C ASN A 114 -29.25 -7.94 10.12
N ASP A 115 -28.00 -7.69 10.39
CA ASP A 115 -27.47 -7.38 11.73
C ASP A 115 -26.38 -6.33 11.64
N ASN A 116 -26.73 -5.09 11.95
CA ASN A 116 -25.82 -3.95 11.89
C ASN A 116 -24.61 -4.09 12.82
N LYS A 117 -24.76 -4.74 13.99
CA LYS A 117 -23.64 -4.97 14.93
C LYS A 117 -22.65 -5.96 14.34
N LYS A 118 -23.15 -7.07 13.75
CA LYS A 118 -22.29 -8.06 13.08
C LYS A 118 -21.64 -7.46 11.84
N LEU A 119 -22.37 -6.68 11.03
CA LEU A 119 -21.84 -6.01 9.86
C LEU A 119 -20.66 -5.11 10.25
N PHE A 120 -20.84 -4.25 11.25
CA PHE A 120 -19.79 -3.35 11.75
C PHE A 120 -18.56 -4.14 12.23
N LYS A 121 -18.77 -5.20 13.01
CA LYS A 121 -17.69 -6.08 13.51
C LYS A 121 -16.89 -6.69 12.36
N TRP A 122 -17.56 -7.27 11.36
CA TRP A 122 -16.88 -7.92 10.22
C TRP A 122 -16.16 -6.93 9.31
N VAL A 123 -16.76 -5.77 9.05
CA VAL A 123 -16.10 -4.70 8.24
C VAL A 123 -14.85 -4.19 8.95
N THR A 124 -14.92 -3.97 10.26
CA THR A 124 -13.78 -3.51 11.08
C THR A 124 -12.69 -4.58 11.12
N LEU A 125 -13.05 -5.83 11.35
CA LEU A 125 -12.12 -6.96 11.37
C LEU A 125 -11.42 -7.12 10.01
N LEU A 126 -12.17 -7.10 8.90
CA LEU A 126 -11.63 -7.21 7.55
C LEU A 126 -10.68 -6.05 7.22
N THR A 127 -11.06 -4.83 7.62
CA THR A 127 -10.24 -3.63 7.36
C THR A 127 -8.96 -3.63 8.21
N GLY A 128 -9.08 -3.97 9.49
CA GLY A 128 -7.95 -4.03 10.42
C GLY A 128 -6.97 -5.14 10.10
N SER A 129 -7.46 -6.35 9.84
CA SER A 129 -6.62 -7.51 9.52
C SER A 129 -5.89 -7.37 8.19
N LYS A 130 -6.42 -6.60 7.25
CA LYS A 130 -5.82 -6.42 5.91
C LYS A 130 -4.37 -5.91 6.00
N ASN A 131 -4.11 -4.90 6.83
CA ASN A 131 -2.76 -4.33 6.96
C ASN A 131 -1.82 -5.31 7.69
N ALA A 132 -2.29 -5.96 8.75
CA ALA A 132 -1.52 -6.97 9.48
C ALA A 132 -1.13 -8.13 8.55
N ILE A 133 -2.09 -8.67 7.79
CA ILE A 133 -1.86 -9.78 6.84
C ILE A 133 -0.87 -9.35 5.74
N LYS A 134 -0.96 -8.12 5.26
CA LYS A 134 0.00 -7.59 4.27
C LYS A 134 1.40 -7.45 4.87
N GLY A 135 1.50 -6.99 6.11
CA GLY A 135 2.77 -6.92 6.86
C GLY A 135 3.40 -8.30 6.99
N ILE A 136 2.62 -9.29 7.46
CA ILE A 136 3.07 -10.69 7.54
C ILE A 136 3.55 -11.17 6.15
N GLY A 137 2.88 -10.73 5.07
CA GLY A 137 3.31 -11.02 3.69
C GLY A 137 4.71 -10.49 3.40
N PHE A 138 5.04 -9.27 3.82
CA PHE A 138 6.41 -8.73 3.63
C PHE A 138 7.47 -9.61 4.31
N PHE A 139 7.20 -10.02 5.55
CA PHE A 139 8.09 -10.95 6.25
C PHE A 139 8.26 -12.25 5.44
N PHE A 140 7.13 -12.88 5.05
CA PHE A 140 7.18 -14.13 4.28
C PHE A 140 7.91 -13.96 2.94
N GLY A 141 7.79 -12.80 2.28
CA GLY A 141 8.49 -12.53 1.03
C GLY A 141 10.00 -12.56 1.19
N GLY A 142 10.53 -11.88 2.19
CA GLY A 142 11.97 -11.91 2.52
C GLY A 142 12.43 -13.29 2.97
N PHE A 143 11.67 -13.92 3.87
CA PHE A 143 11.96 -15.24 4.43
C PHE A 143 11.98 -16.34 3.35
N LEU A 144 10.95 -16.37 2.50
CA LEU A 144 10.87 -17.37 1.41
C LEU A 144 11.99 -17.15 0.39
N LEU A 145 12.32 -15.89 0.07
CA LEU A 145 13.44 -15.62 -0.84
C LEU A 145 14.76 -16.14 -0.26
N ALA A 146 14.98 -15.90 1.03
CA ALA A 146 16.19 -16.35 1.73
C ALA A 146 16.33 -17.89 1.73
N LEU A 147 15.24 -18.60 1.99
CA LEU A 147 15.29 -20.07 2.15
C LEU A 147 15.14 -20.85 0.84
N LEU A 148 14.25 -20.40 -0.03
CA LEU A 148 13.79 -21.19 -1.19
C LEU A 148 14.18 -20.56 -2.54
N GLY A 149 14.59 -19.29 -2.51
CA GLY A 149 14.85 -18.53 -3.72
C GLY A 149 13.56 -18.12 -4.44
N PHE A 150 13.71 -17.44 -5.57
CA PHE A 150 12.61 -16.71 -6.23
C PHE A 150 11.55 -17.65 -6.82
N LYS A 151 11.97 -18.60 -7.67
CA LYS A 151 11.03 -19.47 -8.42
C LYS A 151 10.22 -20.39 -7.50
N ILE A 152 10.88 -21.04 -6.53
CA ILE A 152 10.20 -21.98 -5.61
C ILE A 152 9.18 -21.21 -4.74
N SER A 153 9.54 -20.02 -4.30
CA SER A 153 8.63 -19.14 -3.52
C SER A 153 7.37 -18.81 -4.32
N LEU A 154 7.51 -18.47 -5.61
CA LEU A 154 6.36 -18.19 -6.48
C LEU A 154 5.46 -19.43 -6.64
N ILE A 155 6.05 -20.61 -6.88
CA ILE A 155 5.32 -21.88 -7.04
C ILE A 155 4.54 -22.19 -5.75
N LEU A 156 5.15 -22.01 -4.60
CA LEU A 156 4.49 -22.21 -3.30
C LEU A 156 3.30 -21.27 -3.12
N MET A 157 3.42 -20.03 -3.52
CA MET A 157 2.32 -19.06 -3.47
C MET A 157 1.20 -19.41 -4.46
N ILE A 158 1.54 -19.94 -5.61
CA ILE A 158 0.57 -20.47 -6.57
C ILE A 158 -0.23 -21.60 -5.93
N UNK A 159 0.36 -22.32 -5.28
CA UNK A 159 -0.22 -23.37 -4.67
C UNK A 159 -1.15 -22.96 -3.65
N UNK A 160 -0.87 -21.96 -3.00
CA UNK A 160 -1.69 -21.48 -2.05
C UNK A 160 -2.90 -20.92 -2.58
N LEU A 161 -2.80 -20.22 -3.67
CA LEU A 161 -3.95 -19.53 -4.29
C LEU A 161 -4.89 -20.50 -5.01
N ILE A 162 -4.37 -21.55 -5.63
CA ILE A 162 -5.21 -22.59 -6.26
C ILE A 162 -6.10 -23.27 -5.21
N VAL A 163 -5.55 -23.63 -4.07
CA VAL A 163 -6.29 -24.23 -2.96
C VAL A 163 -7.41 -23.25 -2.52
N ILE A 164 -7.08 -21.97 -2.31
CA ILE A 164 -8.07 -20.94 -1.95
C ILE A 164 -9.16 -20.83 -3.01
N LEU A 165 -8.78 -20.82 -4.30
CA LEU A 165 -9.75 -20.71 -5.41
C LEU A 165 -10.69 -21.92 -5.40
N VAL A 166 -10.17 -23.12 -5.29
CA VAL A 166 -10.97 -24.37 -5.25
C VAL A 166 -11.94 -24.33 -4.06
N PHE A 167 -11.45 -24.05 -2.85
CA PHE A 167 -12.33 -23.91 -1.67
C PHE A 167 -13.38 -22.83 -1.86
N SER A 168 -13.01 -21.70 -2.47
CA SER A 168 -13.95 -20.58 -2.73
C SER A 168 -15.09 -21.00 -3.66
N ILE A 169 -14.81 -21.82 -4.67
CA ILE A 169 -15.81 -22.31 -5.63
C ILE A 169 -16.87 -23.18 -4.90
N PHE A 170 -16.46 -23.98 -3.91
CA PHE A 170 -17.36 -24.84 -3.17
C PHE A 170 -18.11 -24.12 -2.03
N LEU A 171 -17.47 -23.13 -1.38
CA LEU A 171 -18.01 -22.51 -0.17
C LEU A 171 -18.76 -21.19 -0.43
N ILE A 172 -18.47 -20.46 -1.52
CA ILE A 172 -19.08 -19.15 -1.76
C ILE A 172 -20.30 -19.30 -2.68
N PRO A 173 -21.47 -18.73 -2.29
CA PRO A 173 -22.65 -18.76 -3.16
C PRO A 173 -22.39 -18.13 -4.52
N ARG A 174 -22.84 -18.78 -5.59
CA ARG A 174 -22.59 -18.34 -6.98
C ARG A 174 -23.20 -16.95 -7.29
N LYS A 175 -24.30 -16.57 -6.64
CA LYS A 175 -25.01 -15.31 -6.88
C LYS A 175 -24.92 -14.39 -5.67
N LEU A 176 -23.71 -14.06 -5.25
CA LEU A 176 -23.50 -13.09 -4.16
C LEU A 176 -23.57 -11.67 -4.72
N GLY A 177 -24.48 -10.85 -4.14
CA GLY A 177 -24.65 -9.46 -4.52
C GLY A 177 -25.67 -9.25 -5.63
N LYS A 178 -26.42 -8.15 -5.54
CA LYS A 178 -27.40 -7.76 -6.57
C LYS A 178 -26.70 -7.09 -7.76
N ILE A 179 -27.00 -7.54 -8.96
CA ILE A 179 -26.51 -6.92 -10.21
C ILE A 179 -27.39 -5.70 -10.50
N ASN A 180 -26.77 -4.54 -10.67
CA ASN A 180 -27.44 -3.30 -11.04
C ASN A 180 -26.73 -2.66 -12.24
N LYS A 181 -27.38 -2.70 -13.39
CA LYS A 181 -26.84 -2.21 -14.67
C LYS A 181 -26.99 -0.70 -14.87
N ASN A 182 -27.71 0.00 -13.99
CA ASN A 182 -28.09 1.42 -14.18
C ASN A 182 -27.09 2.43 -13.58
N VAL A 183 -25.98 1.98 -12.99
CA VAL A 183 -24.98 2.87 -12.39
C VAL A 183 -24.22 3.63 -13.49
N LYS A 184 -24.36 4.96 -13.51
CA LYS A 184 -23.69 5.85 -14.48
C LYS A 184 -22.22 6.05 -14.11
N PHE A 185 -21.39 6.10 -15.12
CA PHE A 185 -19.93 6.25 -15.00
C PHE A 185 -19.50 7.73 -14.81
N SER A 186 -20.27 8.68 -15.35
CA SER A 186 -19.90 10.10 -15.45
C SER A 186 -19.82 10.84 -14.10
N GLU A 187 -20.32 10.26 -13.01
CA GLU A 187 -20.45 10.94 -11.71
C GLU A 187 -19.29 10.63 -10.73
N VAL A 188 -18.22 10.05 -11.22
CA VAL A 188 -17.11 9.54 -10.38
C VAL A 188 -16.29 10.69 -9.75
N PHE A 189 -16.13 11.82 -10.46
CA PHE A 189 -15.32 12.94 -9.97
C PHE A 189 -16.12 13.84 -9.02
N SER A 190 -15.48 14.28 -7.93
CA SER A 190 -16.13 15.15 -6.94
C SER A 190 -16.03 16.62 -7.35
N THR A 191 -17.12 17.36 -7.16
CA THR A 191 -17.16 18.82 -7.31
C THR A 191 -16.99 19.57 -5.97
N ASN A 192 -17.00 18.85 -4.86
CA ASN A 192 -16.87 19.43 -3.51
C ASN A 192 -15.41 19.82 -3.23
N LYS A 193 -15.15 21.10 -2.98
CA LYS A 193 -13.80 21.64 -2.74
C LYS A 193 -13.11 20.99 -1.53
N ASN A 194 -13.82 20.70 -0.45
CA ASN A 194 -13.24 20.06 0.74
C ASN A 194 -12.85 18.62 0.45
N ILE A 195 -13.65 17.88 -0.33
CA ILE A 195 -13.34 16.52 -0.76
C ILE A 195 -12.10 16.54 -1.68
N ASN A 196 -12.02 17.48 -2.61
CA ASN A 196 -10.89 17.60 -3.54
C ASN A 196 -9.58 17.93 -2.79
N ASN A 197 -9.63 18.90 -1.84
CA ASN A 197 -8.46 19.24 -1.00
C ASN A 197 -8.05 18.06 -0.11
N LEU A 198 -9.00 17.33 0.48
CA LEU A 198 -8.73 16.17 1.32
C LEU A 198 -8.14 15.02 0.50
N SER A 199 -8.65 14.80 -0.73
CA SER A 199 -8.16 13.77 -1.65
C SER A 199 -6.72 14.10 -2.10
N ALA A 200 -6.43 15.36 -2.42
CA ALA A 200 -5.08 15.82 -2.74
C ALA A 200 -4.14 15.66 -1.53
N ALA A 201 -4.61 16.04 -0.34
CA ALA A 201 -3.84 15.84 0.90
C ALA A 201 -3.54 14.34 1.11
N ARG A 202 -4.52 13.47 0.88
CA ARG A 202 -4.35 12.01 0.98
C ARG A 202 -3.30 11.50 0.00
N MET A 203 -3.36 12.00 -1.24
CA MET A 203 -2.37 11.66 -2.29
C MET A 203 -0.96 11.96 -1.81
N PHE A 204 -0.73 13.18 -1.32
CA PHE A 204 0.59 13.61 -0.84
C PHE A 204 1.04 12.89 0.44
N LEU A 205 0.12 12.63 1.38
CA LEU A 205 0.43 11.89 2.61
C LEU A 205 0.93 10.48 2.32
N PHE A 206 0.25 9.75 1.43
CA PHE A 206 0.63 8.38 1.08
C PHE A 206 1.84 8.33 0.16
N GLY A 207 1.98 9.30 -0.75
CA GLY A 207 3.19 9.47 -1.55
C GLY A 207 4.42 9.69 -0.68
N ALA A 208 4.31 10.57 0.31
CA ALA A 208 5.40 10.88 1.24
C ALA A 208 5.93 9.64 1.97
N ARG A 209 5.03 8.71 2.35
CA ARG A 209 5.44 7.42 2.93
C ARG A 209 6.13 6.55 1.89
N ASP A 210 5.52 6.41 0.72
CA ASP A 210 6.01 5.43 -0.28
C ASP A 210 7.34 5.85 -0.90
N VAL A 211 7.69 7.14 -0.90
CA VAL A 211 8.99 7.64 -1.38
C VAL A 211 10.17 6.97 -0.65
N TRP A 212 10.09 6.77 0.66
CA TRP A 212 11.18 6.08 1.37
C TRP A 212 10.88 4.59 1.58
N PHE A 213 9.60 4.18 1.60
CA PHE A 213 9.18 2.84 2.04
C PHE A 213 9.36 1.76 0.95
N VAL A 214 9.12 2.09 -0.35
CA VAL A 214 8.95 1.08 -1.40
C VAL A 214 10.29 0.51 -1.88
N VAL A 215 11.24 1.38 -2.20
CA VAL A 215 12.58 1.00 -2.72
C VAL A 215 13.67 1.52 -1.78
N GLY A 216 13.60 2.78 -1.38
CA GLY A 216 14.67 3.46 -0.65
C GLY A 216 15.07 2.74 0.64
N LEU A 217 14.12 2.48 1.52
CA LEU A 217 14.42 1.88 2.82
C LEU A 217 14.89 0.42 2.73
N PRO A 218 14.25 -0.46 1.91
CA PRO A 218 14.80 -1.80 1.70
C PRO A 218 16.24 -1.81 1.22
N LEU A 219 16.58 -0.96 0.25
CA LEU A 219 17.95 -0.89 -0.29
C LEU A 219 18.92 -0.30 0.73
N TYR A 220 18.49 0.73 1.48
CA TYR A 220 19.32 1.34 2.54
C TYR A 220 19.65 0.30 3.62
N PHE A 221 18.67 -0.46 4.09
CA PHE A 221 18.92 -1.52 5.07
C PHE A 221 19.80 -2.63 4.50
N TYR A 222 19.55 -3.01 3.25
CA TYR A 222 20.38 -4.02 2.57
C TYR A 222 21.84 -3.55 2.48
N SER A 223 22.10 -2.28 2.16
CA SER A 223 23.46 -1.74 2.03
C SER A 223 24.23 -1.70 3.37
N ILE A 224 23.53 -1.66 4.52
CA ILE A 224 24.16 -1.72 5.85
C ILE A 224 24.42 -3.17 6.26
N LEU A 225 23.50 -4.09 5.92
CA LEU A 225 23.46 -5.44 6.49
C LEU A 225 24.17 -6.48 5.63
N SER A 226 24.37 -6.23 4.34
CA SER A 226 24.94 -7.20 3.40
C SER A 226 26.28 -6.72 2.85
N ASP A 227 27.24 -7.63 2.79
CA ASP A 227 28.52 -7.49 2.09
C ASP A 227 28.53 -8.17 0.71
N GLY A 228 27.37 -8.65 0.27
CA GLY A 228 27.20 -9.37 -1.00
C GLY A 228 27.33 -10.89 -0.87
N SER A 229 27.80 -11.42 0.26
CA SER A 229 27.87 -12.87 0.49
C SER A 229 26.46 -13.47 0.60
N VAL A 230 26.34 -14.75 0.26
CA VAL A 230 25.04 -15.47 0.30
C VAL A 230 24.42 -15.39 1.71
N GLU A 231 25.23 -15.63 2.73
CA GLU A 231 24.79 -15.63 4.12
C GLU A 231 24.26 -14.25 4.56
N LYS A 232 25.03 -13.20 4.27
CA LYS A 232 24.63 -11.82 4.64
C LYS A 232 23.44 -11.34 3.82
N ASN A 233 23.32 -11.74 2.55
CA ASN A 233 22.13 -11.47 1.73
C ASN A 233 20.87 -12.08 2.37
N MET A 234 20.97 -13.34 2.83
CA MET A 234 19.84 -14.04 3.49
C MET A 234 19.42 -13.31 4.77
N GLU A 235 20.39 -12.93 5.61
CA GLU A 235 20.14 -12.14 6.84
C GLU A 235 19.44 -10.82 6.51
N ALA A 236 19.94 -10.08 5.52
CA ALA A 236 19.39 -8.80 5.08
C ALA A 236 17.95 -8.96 4.56
N PHE A 237 17.66 -10.00 3.76
CA PHE A 237 16.31 -10.26 3.24
C PHE A 237 15.30 -10.48 4.37
N VAL A 238 15.67 -11.32 5.34
CA VAL A 238 14.81 -11.61 6.50
C VAL A 238 14.60 -10.34 7.33
N PHE A 239 15.67 -9.57 7.58
CA PHE A 239 15.59 -8.32 8.36
C PHE A 239 14.67 -7.30 7.67
N VAL A 240 14.87 -7.04 6.36
CA VAL A 240 14.07 -6.07 5.60
C VAL A 240 12.59 -6.47 5.64
N GLY A 241 12.29 -7.74 5.36
CA GLY A 241 10.93 -8.26 5.39
C GLY A 241 10.30 -8.13 6.78
N SER A 242 11.08 -8.47 7.83
CA SER A 242 10.63 -8.39 9.24
C SER A 242 10.34 -6.95 9.66
N PHE A 243 11.23 -6.01 9.32
CA PHE A 243 11.05 -4.59 9.67
C PHE A 243 9.81 -4.02 8.97
N LEU A 244 9.65 -4.26 7.67
CA LEU A 244 8.50 -3.73 6.93
C LEU A 244 7.19 -4.35 7.45
N ALA A 245 7.21 -5.65 7.80
CA ALA A 245 6.08 -6.32 8.46
C ALA A 245 5.73 -5.64 9.79
N PHE A 246 6.73 -5.48 10.64
CA PHE A 246 6.58 -4.85 11.96
C PHE A 246 6.04 -3.43 11.81
N TRP A 247 6.60 -2.63 10.88
CA TRP A 247 6.20 -1.24 10.66
C TRP A 247 4.73 -1.14 10.24
N ILE A 248 4.29 -1.99 9.29
CA ILE A 248 2.89 -2.00 8.81
C ILE A 248 1.92 -2.43 9.93
N ILE A 249 2.31 -3.43 10.73
CA ILE A 249 1.50 -3.90 11.86
C ILE A 249 1.41 -2.80 12.92
N PHE A 250 2.54 -2.20 13.27
CA PHE A 250 2.63 -1.10 14.24
C PHE A 250 1.74 0.08 13.80
N TYR A 251 1.88 0.52 12.56
CA TYR A 251 1.07 1.57 12.00
C TYR A 251 -0.43 1.20 12.03
N GLY A 252 -0.76 -0.02 11.73
CA GLY A 252 -2.14 -0.54 11.80
C GLY A 252 -2.71 -0.50 13.22
N ILE A 253 -1.95 -0.86 14.19
CA ILE A 253 -2.31 -0.76 15.60
C ILE A 253 -2.54 0.71 16.00
N UNK A 254 -1.69 1.52 15.70
CA UNK A 254 -1.74 2.83 15.95
C UNK A 254 -2.90 3.44 15.41
N GLN A 255 -3.26 2.97 14.09
CA GLN A 255 -4.47 3.46 13.39
C GLN A 255 -5.75 3.05 14.12
N THR A 256 -5.84 1.86 14.56
CA THR A 256 -6.96 1.37 15.37
C THR A 256 -7.13 2.09 16.68
N UNK A 257 -6.15 2.57 17.19
CA UNK A 257 -6.11 3.21 18.33
C UNK A 257 -6.37 4.63 18.27
N SER A 258 -6.27 5.17 17.09
CA SER A 258 -6.38 6.63 16.87
C SER A 258 -7.75 7.27 17.25
N PRO A 259 -8.93 6.64 17.04
CA PRO A 259 -10.18 7.28 17.46
C PRO A 259 -10.26 7.59 18.96
N LYS A 260 -9.59 6.79 19.78
CA LYS A 260 -9.51 7.04 21.23
C LYS A 260 -8.53 8.20 21.53
N ILE A 261 -7.40 8.23 20.83
CA ILE A 261 -6.34 9.24 21.02
C ILE A 261 -6.85 10.64 20.67
N ILE A 262 -7.62 10.77 19.56
CA ILE A 262 -8.08 12.06 19.05
C ILE A 262 -9.52 12.40 19.45
N ASN A 263 -10.22 11.50 20.14
CA ASN A 263 -11.60 11.65 20.56
C ASN A 263 -12.52 12.09 19.40
N LEU A 264 -12.76 11.17 18.46
CA LEU A 264 -13.52 11.42 17.21
C LEU A 264 -15.00 11.82 17.42
N LYS A 265 -15.52 11.78 18.66
CA LYS A 265 -16.87 12.26 18.96
C LYS A 265 -16.98 13.79 18.93
N LYS A 266 -15.89 14.51 18.66
CA LYS A 266 -15.86 15.97 18.61
C LYS A 266 -16.50 16.51 17.33
N ASN A 267 -16.94 17.76 17.38
CA ASN A 267 -17.50 18.49 16.24
C ASN A 267 -16.52 18.50 15.05
N LYS A 268 -17.09 18.50 13.83
CA LYS A 268 -16.38 18.55 12.53
C LYS A 268 -15.26 19.61 12.52
N ASN A 269 -15.53 20.83 13.00
CA ASN A 269 -14.56 21.93 13.01
C ASN A 269 -13.34 21.61 13.86
N ILE A 270 -13.54 20.92 14.98
CA ILE A 270 -12.44 20.47 15.86
C ILE A 270 -11.60 19.40 15.13
N ILE A 271 -12.24 18.49 14.38
CA ILE A 271 -11.52 17.45 13.63
C ILE A 271 -10.70 18.08 12.47
N VAL A 272 -11.23 19.13 11.80
CA VAL A 272 -10.45 19.87 10.76
C VAL A 272 -9.25 20.57 11.43
N ALA A 273 -9.43 21.19 12.60
CA ALA A 273 -8.31 21.79 13.34
C ALA A 273 -7.26 20.75 13.74
N LEU A 274 -7.70 19.54 14.17
CA LEU A 274 -6.81 18.42 14.46
C LEU A 274 -6.06 17.95 13.20
N ALA A 275 -6.72 17.89 12.04
CA ALA A 275 -6.05 17.56 10.77
C ALA A 275 -4.91 18.56 10.48
N LYS A 276 -5.17 19.87 10.66
CA LYS A 276 -4.15 20.92 10.48
C LYS A 276 -2.98 20.74 11.48
N LYS A 277 -3.29 20.44 12.74
CA LYS A 277 -2.28 20.23 13.80
C LYS A 277 -1.41 19.00 13.52
N TRP A 278 -2.02 17.83 13.22
CA TRP A 278 -1.29 16.59 12.99
C TRP A 278 -0.50 16.59 11.67
N SER A 279 -0.95 17.35 10.65
CA SER A 279 -0.17 17.56 9.42
C SER A 279 1.11 18.39 9.68
N LEU A 280 1.09 19.26 10.71
CA LEU A 280 2.30 19.98 11.15
C LEU A 280 3.29 19.03 11.85
N TYR A 281 2.80 18.10 12.65
CA TYR A 281 3.66 17.20 13.44
C TYR A 281 4.40 16.18 12.57
N ILE A 282 3.84 15.72 11.47
CA ILE A 282 4.48 14.72 10.61
C ILE A 282 5.59 15.34 9.73
N PHE A 283 5.47 16.61 9.37
CA PHE A 283 6.35 17.28 8.40
C PHE A 283 7.83 17.31 8.83
N PRO A 284 8.20 17.65 10.08
CA PRO A 284 9.62 17.74 10.47
C PRO A 284 10.31 16.39 10.66
N ILE A 285 9.58 15.27 10.71
CA ILE A 285 10.16 13.96 11.08
C ILE A 285 11.21 13.50 10.04
N PRO A 286 10.93 13.47 8.72
CA PRO A 286 11.98 13.08 7.76
C PRO A 286 13.13 14.08 7.72
N ILE A 287 12.90 15.36 7.97
CA ILE A 287 13.96 16.38 8.03
C ILE A 287 14.90 16.08 9.21
N LEU A 288 14.34 15.78 10.37
CA LEU A 288 15.12 15.38 11.56
C LEU A 288 15.99 14.15 11.25
N LEU A 289 15.41 13.15 10.57
CA LEU A 289 16.17 11.95 10.21
C LEU A 289 17.35 12.28 9.26
N ILE A 290 17.16 13.16 8.27
CA ILE A 290 18.25 13.61 7.39
C ILE A 290 19.39 14.21 8.23
N PHE A 291 19.08 15.13 9.15
CA PHE A 291 20.09 15.76 10.00
C PHE A 291 20.85 14.72 10.84
N LEU A 292 20.14 13.74 11.40
CA LEU A 292 20.79 12.69 12.22
C LEU A 292 21.69 11.80 11.37
N LEU A 293 21.25 11.40 10.17
CA LEU A 293 22.07 10.57 9.26
C LEU A 293 23.33 11.31 8.81
N ARG A 294 23.24 12.59 8.53
CA ARG A 294 24.41 13.42 8.16
C ARG A 294 25.36 13.65 9.33
N TYR A 295 24.81 13.84 10.53
CA TYR A 295 25.64 14.07 11.72
C TYR A 295 26.55 12.87 12.02
N TYR A 296 26.03 11.65 11.90
CA TYR A 296 26.78 10.43 12.19
C TYR A 296 27.56 9.89 10.97
N ASN A 297 27.26 10.34 9.76
CA ASN A 297 27.97 10.20 8.48
C ASN A 297 28.67 8.85 8.23
N GLU A 298 28.11 7.73 8.70
CA GLU A 298 28.64 6.39 8.46
C GLU A 298 27.49 5.39 8.20
N LEU A 299 27.72 4.50 7.25
CA LEU A 299 26.84 3.36 7.03
C LEU A 299 27.15 2.30 8.11
N ASN A 300 26.51 2.44 9.26
CA ASN A 300 26.75 1.55 10.38
C ASN A 300 25.45 1.17 11.10
N ILE A 301 25.58 0.23 12.03
CA ILE A 301 24.45 -0.33 12.79
C ILE A 301 23.72 0.74 13.63
N PHE A 302 24.42 1.79 14.06
CA PHE A 302 23.84 2.88 14.85
C PHE A 302 22.84 3.68 14.00
N ASN A 303 23.20 4.00 12.75
CA ASN A 303 22.29 4.67 11.79
C ASN A 303 21.08 3.82 11.49
N LEU A 304 21.23 2.49 11.43
CA LEU A 304 20.10 1.57 11.27
C LEU A 304 19.09 1.75 12.44
N TYR A 305 19.56 1.74 13.70
CA TYR A 305 18.68 1.88 14.87
C TYR A 305 18.01 3.26 14.95
N ILE A 306 18.75 4.34 14.61
CA ILE A 306 18.19 5.70 14.55
C ILE A 306 17.07 5.73 13.49
N THR A 307 17.33 5.17 12.31
CA THR A 307 16.35 5.13 11.21
C THR A 307 15.09 4.38 11.66
N ILE A 308 15.24 3.20 12.25
CA ILE A 308 14.13 2.39 12.77
C ILE A 308 13.29 3.23 13.75
N PHE A 309 13.93 3.85 14.74
CA PHE A 309 13.24 4.61 15.80
C PHE A 309 12.45 5.79 15.21
N ILE A 310 13.10 6.61 14.38
CA ILE A 310 12.46 7.80 13.79
C ILE A 310 11.33 7.40 12.83
N LEU A 311 11.49 6.30 12.08
CA LEU A 311 10.43 5.82 11.19
C LEU A 311 9.25 5.19 11.95
N LEU A 312 9.46 4.69 13.17
CA LEU A 312 8.35 4.28 14.05
C LEU A 312 7.58 5.51 14.55
N VAL A 313 8.29 6.59 14.93
CA VAL A 313 7.65 7.88 15.28
C VAL A 313 6.84 8.40 14.07
N PHE A 314 7.43 8.36 12.87
CA PHE A 314 6.72 8.70 11.62
C PHE A 314 5.46 7.85 11.48
N GLY A 315 5.57 6.53 11.66
CA GLY A 315 4.45 5.59 11.55
C GLY A 315 3.30 5.92 12.50
N TYR A 316 3.63 6.29 13.74
CA TYR A 316 2.65 6.70 14.75
C TYR A 316 1.88 7.95 14.29
N VAL A 317 2.60 9.02 13.91
CA VAL A 317 1.98 10.29 13.49
C VAL A 317 1.22 10.10 12.16
N PHE A 318 1.77 9.30 11.24
CA PHE A 318 1.14 8.93 9.97
C PHE A 318 -0.20 8.21 10.19
N ALA A 319 -0.24 7.28 11.15
CA ALA A 319 -1.45 6.51 11.48
C ALA A 319 -2.59 7.45 11.91
N ILE A 320 -2.27 8.43 12.77
CA ILE A 320 -3.26 9.40 13.25
C ILE A 320 -3.75 10.29 12.09
N ASN A 321 -2.83 10.85 11.27
CA ASN A 321 -3.20 11.63 10.08
C ASN A 321 -4.11 10.83 9.15
N SER A 322 -3.73 9.59 8.85
CA SER A 322 -4.49 8.70 7.98
C SER A 322 -5.91 8.44 8.51
N SER A 323 -6.06 8.29 9.82
CA SER A 323 -7.37 8.08 10.48
C SER A 323 -8.25 9.32 10.39
N ILE A 324 -7.66 10.51 10.64
CA ILE A 324 -8.38 11.80 10.54
C ILE A 324 -8.88 11.98 9.10
N HIS A 325 -8.04 11.76 8.09
CA HIS A 325 -8.44 11.85 6.67
C HIS A 325 -9.59 10.88 6.36
N SER A 326 -9.52 9.65 6.88
CA SER A 326 -10.56 8.63 6.65
C SER A 326 -11.88 8.96 7.34
N TYR A 327 -11.85 9.72 8.43
CA TYR A 327 -13.04 10.25 9.09
C TYR A 327 -13.63 11.40 8.27
N LEU A 328 -12.78 12.38 7.89
CA LEU A 328 -13.23 13.61 7.21
C LEU A 328 -13.87 13.35 5.85
N ILE A 329 -13.42 12.32 5.09
CA ILE A 329 -14.08 12.01 3.80
C ILE A 329 -15.56 11.63 4.02
N LEU A 330 -15.86 10.91 5.10
CA LEU A 330 -17.25 10.53 5.42
C LEU A 330 -18.07 11.74 5.90
N GLU A 331 -17.43 12.68 6.59
CA GLU A 331 -18.08 13.92 7.07
C GLU A 331 -18.39 14.92 5.95
N PHE A 332 -17.55 14.93 4.88
CA PHE A 332 -17.70 15.88 3.77
C PHE A 332 -18.63 15.38 2.67
N THR A 333 -18.87 14.07 2.59
CA THR A 333 -19.70 13.50 1.54
C THR A 333 -21.19 13.52 1.90
N ASN A 334 -22.02 13.63 0.89
CA ASN A 334 -23.48 13.51 1.02
C ASN A 334 -23.91 12.05 0.88
N GLU A 335 -24.99 11.65 1.53
CA GLU A 335 -25.51 10.27 1.53
C GLU A 335 -25.64 9.67 0.11
N LYS A 336 -26.05 10.49 -0.87
CA LYS A 336 -26.24 10.05 -2.25
C LYS A 336 -24.93 9.80 -3.01
N ARG A 337 -23.79 10.37 -2.55
CA ARG A 337 -22.51 10.31 -3.24
C ARG A 337 -21.41 9.56 -2.48
N VAL A 338 -21.70 8.95 -1.33
CA VAL A 338 -20.69 8.33 -0.44
C VAL A 338 -19.75 7.41 -1.23
N SER A 339 -20.29 6.49 -2.01
CA SER A 339 -19.49 5.49 -2.76
C SER A 339 -18.57 6.15 -3.78
N MET A 340 -19.06 7.19 -4.47
CA MET A 340 -18.28 7.90 -5.50
C MET A 340 -17.19 8.76 -4.89
N ASP A 341 -17.51 9.56 -3.87
CA ASP A 341 -16.54 10.44 -3.21
C ASP A 341 -15.45 9.62 -2.49
N VAL A 342 -15.83 8.52 -1.85
CA VAL A 342 -14.87 7.58 -1.22
C VAL A 342 -14.02 6.89 -2.30
N GLY A 343 -14.61 6.51 -3.43
CA GLY A 343 -13.88 5.95 -4.58
C GLY A 343 -12.84 6.93 -5.12
N PHE A 344 -13.24 8.19 -5.34
CA PHE A 344 -12.35 9.27 -5.79
C PHE A 344 -11.19 9.48 -4.80
N TYR A 345 -11.49 9.51 -3.50
CA TYR A 345 -10.51 9.64 -2.43
C TYR A 345 -9.50 8.47 -2.42
N TYR A 346 -9.96 7.21 -2.65
CA TYR A 346 -9.06 6.06 -2.71
C TYR A 346 -8.26 6.01 -4.03
N MET A 347 -8.81 6.53 -5.12
CA MET A 347 -8.05 6.70 -6.38
C MET A 347 -6.90 7.69 -6.14
N ALA A 348 -7.17 8.84 -5.51
CA ALA A 348 -6.12 9.82 -5.16
C ALA A 348 -5.04 9.20 -4.27
N ASN A 349 -5.43 8.36 -3.30
CA ASN A 349 -4.48 7.59 -2.47
C ASN A 349 -3.57 6.69 -3.33
N ALA A 350 -4.13 6.00 -4.34
CA ALA A 350 -3.37 5.12 -5.21
C ALA A 350 -2.45 5.91 -6.16
N VAL A 351 -2.89 7.08 -6.64
CA VAL A 351 -2.05 8.00 -7.44
C VAL A 351 -0.87 8.49 -6.59
N GLY A 352 -1.11 8.82 -5.31
CA GLY A 352 -0.02 9.20 -4.39
C GLY A 352 1.02 8.10 -4.25
N ARG A 353 0.57 6.85 -4.15
CA ARG A 353 1.46 5.69 -4.06
C ARG A 353 2.24 5.47 -5.36
N LEU A 354 1.61 5.69 -6.51
CA LEU A 354 2.27 5.64 -7.82
C LEU A 354 3.42 6.67 -7.89
N ILE A 355 3.13 7.93 -7.55
CA ILE A 355 4.13 9.01 -7.53
C ILE A 355 5.24 8.68 -6.52
N GLY A 356 4.85 8.25 -5.31
CA GLY A 356 5.81 7.88 -4.25
C GLY A 356 6.73 6.74 -4.66
N THR A 357 6.20 5.72 -5.34
CA THR A 357 6.99 4.57 -5.84
C THR A 357 8.03 5.03 -6.88
N LEU A 358 7.62 5.86 -7.85
CA LEU A 358 8.54 6.40 -8.85
C LEU A 358 9.62 7.26 -8.18
N LEU A 359 9.21 8.17 -7.31
CA LEU A 359 10.14 9.04 -6.58
C LEU A 359 11.07 8.25 -5.66
N SER A 360 10.64 7.10 -5.14
CA SER A 360 11.47 6.24 -4.30
C SER A 360 12.73 5.76 -5.05
N GLY A 361 12.54 5.22 -6.25
CA GLY A 361 13.66 4.78 -7.09
C GLY A 361 14.51 5.95 -7.59
N LEU A 362 13.84 7.01 -8.07
CA LEU A 362 14.50 8.19 -8.62
C LEU A 362 15.38 8.88 -7.55
N ALA A 363 14.79 9.22 -6.40
CA ALA A 363 15.50 9.91 -5.32
C ALA A 363 16.64 9.06 -4.77
N TYR A 364 16.40 7.74 -4.60
CA TYR A 364 17.45 6.85 -4.09
C TYR A 364 18.63 6.76 -5.07
N THR A 365 18.37 6.74 -6.38
CA THR A 365 19.42 6.71 -7.41
C THR A 365 20.34 7.94 -7.33
N TYR A 366 19.77 9.13 -7.08
CA TYR A 366 20.54 10.39 -7.09
C TYR A 366 21.19 10.75 -5.74
N GLY A 367 20.64 10.28 -4.61
CA GLY A 367 21.18 10.68 -3.31
C GLY A 367 20.75 9.77 -2.15
N GLY A 368 20.48 8.51 -2.44
CA GLY A 368 20.22 7.51 -1.41
C GLY A 368 18.99 7.82 -0.58
N ILE A 369 18.99 7.31 0.64
CA ILE A 369 17.85 7.46 1.58
C ILE A 369 17.58 8.93 1.95
N GLU A 370 18.63 9.78 1.98
CA GLU A 370 18.46 11.21 2.32
C GLU A 370 17.58 11.93 1.29
N TYR A 371 17.77 11.66 -0.01
CA TYR A 371 16.94 12.29 -1.05
C TYR A 371 15.49 11.74 -0.98
N CYS A 372 15.31 10.46 -0.64
CA CYS A 372 13.97 9.91 -0.39
C CYS A 372 13.27 10.66 0.76
N LEU A 373 13.99 10.90 1.86
CA LEU A 373 13.46 11.64 3.02
C LEU A 373 13.17 13.11 2.68
N PHE A 374 14.03 13.75 1.88
CA PHE A 374 13.82 15.12 1.40
C PHE A 374 12.53 15.21 0.56
N MET A 375 12.34 14.29 -0.39
CA MET A 375 11.12 14.24 -1.21
C MET A 375 9.89 13.92 -0.37
N SER A 376 10.04 13.08 0.67
CA SER A 376 8.99 12.81 1.65
C SER A 376 8.56 14.09 2.37
N ALA A 377 9.53 14.87 2.88
CA ALA A 377 9.26 16.16 3.54
C ALA A 377 8.55 17.13 2.59
N PHE A 378 9.00 17.20 1.33
CA PHE A 378 8.37 18.06 0.30
C PHE A 378 6.90 17.66 0.09
N MET A 379 6.61 16.37 -0.06
CA MET A 379 5.23 15.90 -0.21
C MET A 379 4.38 16.15 1.05
N LEU A 380 4.97 16.08 2.24
CA LEU A 380 4.27 16.42 3.50
C LEU A 380 3.95 17.91 3.58
N LEU A 381 4.82 18.77 3.04
CA LEU A 381 4.53 20.20 2.90
C LEU A 381 3.31 20.41 2.00
N LEU A 382 3.26 19.73 0.85
CA LEU A 382 2.10 19.80 -0.07
C LEU A 382 0.82 19.26 0.61
N ASN A 383 0.94 18.17 1.37
CA ASN A 383 -0.17 17.62 2.19
C ASN A 383 -0.70 18.72 3.12
N ARG A 384 0.19 19.39 3.84
CA ARG A 384 -0.18 20.46 4.79
C ARG A 384 -0.87 21.64 4.07
N LEU A 385 -0.37 22.06 2.91
CA LEU A 385 -0.98 23.14 2.12
C LEU A 385 -2.42 22.77 1.71
N CYS A 386 -2.64 21.53 1.29
CA CYS A 386 -3.98 21.04 0.93
C CYS A 386 -4.92 20.99 2.16
N ILE A 387 -4.43 20.51 3.30
CA ILE A 387 -5.21 20.44 4.55
C ILE A 387 -5.60 21.85 5.02
N ASN A 388 -4.68 22.83 4.89
CA ASN A 388 -4.97 24.21 5.30
C ASN A 388 -6.08 24.87 4.47
N ARG A 389 -6.29 24.43 3.21
CA ARG A 389 -7.36 24.90 2.32
C ARG A 389 -8.74 24.30 2.63
N ILE A 390 -8.82 23.36 3.57
CA ILE A 390 -10.11 22.79 3.99
C ILE A 390 -10.83 23.80 4.86
N ASN A 391 -12.04 24.17 4.43
CA ASN A 391 -12.90 25.10 5.16
C ASN A 391 -13.61 24.36 6.31
N GLN A 392 -13.79 25.08 7.40
CA GLN A 392 -14.51 24.61 8.60
C GLN A 392 -16.01 24.53 8.36
#